data_cf768e9b0d6e3f7556d46276ab52c5a7
#
_entry.id   cf768e9b0d6e3f7556d46276ab52c5a7
#
_cell.length_a   1.000
_cell.length_b   1.000
_cell.length_c   1.000
_cell.angle_alpha   90.00
_cell.angle_beta   90.00
_cell.angle_gamma   90.00
#
_symmetry.space_group_name_H-M   'P 1'
#
loop_
_entity.id
_entity.type
_entity.pdbx_description
1 polymer ?
#
loop_
_entity_poly.entity_id
_entity_poly.type
_entity_poly.pdbx_seq_one_letter_code
_entity_poly.pdbx_strand_id
1 'polypeptide(L)'
;MNVSRTSALRPKAVKPEHPLQWLAEPLLDEPTFVLKSWFGGRTLMLHGMHCLFLTTQGEPWQGVLVCTFHEHQASLRAEIPALVQHPILRKWLYLPETSEFFERDAKHLVQLVKARDPRLGIPPSPKKKRAAKKVRFGDKL
;
A
#
# COMPACT_ATOMS: atom_id res chain seq x y z
N MET A 1 -19.60 -24.99 -16.67
CA MET A 1 -19.53 -24.92 -16.49
C MET A 1 -19.06 -24.63 -16.34
N ASN A 2 -19.23 -24.82 -16.11
CA ASN A 2 -19.00 -24.63 -15.64
C ASN A 2 -18.75 -24.27 -15.16
N VAL A 3 -18.92 -24.30 -14.91
CA VAL A 3 -18.90 -24.04 -14.26
C VAL A 3 -18.60 -23.85 -13.81
N SER A 4 -18.69 -24.01 -13.60
CA SER A 4 -18.60 -23.91 -12.97
C SER A 4 -18.10 -23.98 -12.59
N ARG A 5 -18.02 -24.22 -12.45
CA ARG A 5 -17.78 -24.40 -11.97
C ARG A 5 -17.18 -24.10 -11.55
N THR A 6 -17.39 -24.17 -11.53
CA THR A 6 -17.05 -23.91 -10.99
C THR A 6 -16.66 -23.56 -10.57
N SER A 7 -16.90 -23.39 -10.25
CA SER A 7 -16.86 -23.11 -9.59
C SER A 7 -16.67 -23.11 -8.89
N ALA A 8 -16.88 -23.36 -8.58
CA ALA A 8 -16.84 -23.34 -7.71
C ALA A 8 -16.03 -23.65 -7.10
N LEU A 9 -15.47 -23.83 -7.18
CA LEU A 9 -14.79 -23.97 -6.63
C LEU A 9 -13.89 -23.44 -6.28
N ARG A 10 -13.82 -23.16 -6.20
CA ARG A 10 -13.23 -22.47 -5.76
C ARG A 10 -13.09 -21.93 -4.86
N PRO A 11 -13.24 -21.97 -4.57
CA PRO A 11 -13.28 -21.34 -3.74
C PRO A 11 -13.07 -21.11 -2.85
N LYS A 12 -12.95 -21.54 -2.43
CA LYS A 12 -12.80 -21.28 -1.55
C LYS A 12 -12.57 -20.52 -0.82
N ALA A 13 -12.68 -20.91 -0.39
CA ALA A 13 -12.55 -19.87 0.62
C ALA A 13 -11.68 -18.76 0.18
N VAL A 14 -12.09 -18.22 -0.83
CA VAL A 14 -11.40 -17.09 -1.41
C VAL A 14 -11.69 -15.87 -0.58
N LYS A 15 -10.66 -15.18 -0.13
CA LYS A 15 -10.85 -13.91 0.55
C LYS A 15 -11.47 -12.90 -0.39
N PRO A 16 -12.40 -12.08 0.08
CA PRO A 16 -12.90 -10.99 -0.75
C PRO A 16 -11.78 -10.08 -1.17
N GLU A 17 -11.84 -9.60 -2.38
CA GLU A 17 -10.87 -8.62 -2.83
C GLU A 17 -11.08 -7.30 -2.10
N HIS A 18 -9.98 -6.60 -1.86
CA HIS A 18 -10.06 -5.28 -1.28
C HIS A 18 -10.68 -4.31 -2.28
N PRO A 19 -11.56 -3.39 -1.83
CA PRO A 19 -12.25 -2.49 -2.76
C PRO A 19 -11.33 -1.65 -3.63
N LEU A 20 -10.10 -1.40 -3.20
CA LEU A 20 -9.16 -0.60 -4.00
C LEU A 20 -8.14 -1.47 -4.73
N GLN A 21 -8.29 -2.79 -4.68
CA GLN A 21 -7.30 -3.70 -5.24
C GLN A 21 -7.15 -3.54 -6.75
N TRP A 22 -8.16 -3.02 -7.42
CA TRP A 22 -8.09 -2.80 -8.86
C TRP A 22 -6.93 -1.88 -9.24
N LEU A 23 -6.47 -1.06 -8.30
CA LEU A 23 -5.32 -0.18 -8.56
C LEU A 23 -4.05 -0.95 -8.83
N ALA A 24 -3.96 -2.20 -8.36
CA ALA A 24 -2.75 -2.98 -8.51
C ALA A 24 -2.60 -3.58 -9.92
N GLU A 25 -3.63 -3.51 -10.74
CA GLU A 25 -3.61 -4.20 -12.04
C GLU A 25 -2.39 -3.88 -12.90
N PRO A 26 -1.97 -2.62 -13.03
CA PRO A 26 -0.81 -2.33 -13.86
C PRO A 26 0.50 -2.92 -13.35
N LEU A 27 0.52 -3.39 -12.10
CA LEU A 27 1.72 -3.96 -11.50
C LEU A 27 1.76 -5.47 -11.56
N LEU A 28 0.68 -6.11 -12.02
CA LEU A 28 0.57 -7.57 -11.96
C LEU A 28 1.62 -8.28 -12.79
N ASP A 29 2.14 -7.63 -13.82
CA ASP A 29 3.16 -8.24 -14.67
C ASP A 29 4.59 -7.89 -14.24
N GLU A 30 4.75 -7.19 -13.13
CA GLU A 30 6.08 -6.89 -12.61
C GLU A 30 6.61 -8.08 -11.81
N PRO A 31 7.79 -8.59 -12.13
CA PRO A 31 8.28 -9.82 -11.49
C PRO A 31 8.42 -9.74 -9.97
N THR A 32 8.70 -8.56 -9.43
CA THR A 32 8.91 -8.43 -8.00
C THR A 32 7.68 -7.90 -7.26
N PHE A 33 6.55 -7.78 -7.95
CA PHE A 33 5.34 -7.24 -7.31
C PHE A 33 4.76 -8.24 -6.32
N VAL A 34 4.41 -7.73 -5.13
CA VAL A 34 3.73 -8.50 -4.11
C VAL A 34 2.57 -7.68 -3.57
N LEU A 35 1.40 -8.29 -3.55
CA LEU A 35 0.21 -7.72 -2.92
C LEU A 35 -0.08 -8.56 -1.71
N LYS A 36 -0.09 -7.95 -0.51
CA LYS A 36 -0.38 -8.75 0.67
C LYS A 36 -1.17 -7.96 1.69
N SER A 37 -1.83 -8.70 2.57
CA SER A 37 -2.60 -8.11 3.66
C SER A 37 -1.67 -7.43 4.64
N TRP A 38 -2.09 -6.26 5.14
CA TRP A 38 -1.28 -5.48 6.06
C TRP A 38 -2.21 -4.53 6.81
N PHE A 39 -2.29 -4.69 8.13
CA PHE A 39 -3.09 -3.80 8.98
C PHE A 39 -4.51 -3.57 8.45
N GLY A 40 -5.18 -4.64 8.04
CA GLY A 40 -6.56 -4.53 7.55
C GLY A 40 -6.72 -4.02 6.14
N GLY A 41 -5.64 -3.62 5.50
CA GLY A 41 -5.66 -3.18 4.12
C GLY A 41 -4.77 -4.05 3.25
N ARG A 42 -4.25 -3.46 2.20
CA ARG A 42 -3.34 -4.16 1.29
C ARG A 42 -2.13 -3.30 1.00
N THR A 43 -0.95 -3.89 1.10
CA THR A 43 0.27 -3.17 0.72
C THR A 43 0.71 -3.64 -0.65
N LEU A 44 1.08 -2.67 -1.50
CA LEU A 44 1.65 -2.94 -2.81
C LEU A 44 3.17 -2.82 -2.66
N MET A 45 3.85 -3.94 -2.85
CA MET A 45 5.30 -3.99 -2.70
C MET A 45 5.96 -4.24 -4.06
N LEU A 46 7.07 -3.57 -4.26
CA LEU A 46 7.88 -3.77 -5.47
C LEU A 46 9.33 -3.76 -5.02
N HIS A 47 10.09 -4.74 -5.52
CA HIS A 47 11.51 -4.87 -5.14
C HIS A 47 11.71 -4.92 -3.63
N GLY A 48 10.78 -5.59 -2.92
CA GLY A 48 10.90 -5.76 -1.48
C GLY A 48 10.54 -4.54 -0.65
N MET A 49 10.01 -3.49 -1.27
CA MET A 49 9.68 -2.26 -0.57
C MET A 49 8.19 -2.00 -0.59
N HIS A 50 7.67 -1.48 0.52
CA HIS A 50 6.28 -1.03 0.58
C HIS A 50 6.17 0.28 -0.19
N CYS A 51 5.32 0.32 -1.21
CA CYS A 51 5.20 1.51 -2.05
C CYS A 51 3.90 2.24 -1.81
N LEU A 52 2.78 1.53 -1.80
CA LEU A 52 1.47 2.12 -1.56
C LEU A 52 0.69 1.22 -0.60
N PHE A 53 -0.12 1.84 0.24
CA PHE A 53 -0.98 1.10 1.17
C PHE A 53 -2.42 1.47 0.86
N LEU A 54 -3.22 0.46 0.54
CA LEU A 54 -4.63 0.62 0.22
C LEU A 54 -5.46 0.29 1.44
N THR A 55 -6.34 1.21 1.84
CA THR A 55 -7.12 1.01 3.05
C THR A 55 -8.51 1.62 2.91
N THR A 56 -9.51 0.98 3.52
CA THR A 56 -10.89 1.47 3.51
C THR A 56 -11.48 1.28 4.90
N GLN A 57 -10.86 1.89 5.91
CA GLN A 57 -11.25 1.72 7.30
C GLN A 57 -11.75 3.02 7.92
N GLY A 58 -12.14 3.99 7.08
CA GLY A 58 -12.61 5.28 7.56
C GLY A 58 -11.47 6.25 7.77
N GLU A 59 -11.78 7.54 7.68
CA GLU A 59 -10.76 8.58 7.76
C GLU A 59 -9.99 8.49 9.07
N PRO A 60 -8.69 8.67 9.07
CA PRO A 60 -7.83 9.02 7.93
C PRO A 60 -7.21 7.78 7.26
N TRP A 61 -7.98 6.70 7.16
CA TRP A 61 -7.54 5.43 6.58
C TRP A 61 -8.50 5.01 5.46
N GLN A 62 -8.91 5.97 4.64
CA GLN A 62 -9.89 5.70 3.59
C GLN A 62 -9.34 6.20 2.26
N GLY A 63 -8.49 5.42 1.64
CA GLY A 63 -7.89 5.77 0.37
C GLY A 63 -6.53 5.12 0.19
N VAL A 64 -5.58 5.89 -0.34
CA VAL A 64 -4.24 5.40 -0.65
C VAL A 64 -3.22 6.18 0.17
N LEU A 65 -2.35 5.45 0.87
CA LEU A 65 -1.22 6.06 1.55
C LEU A 65 0.04 5.83 0.73
N VAL A 66 0.83 6.87 0.56
CA VAL A 66 2.11 6.79 -0.14
C VAL A 66 3.19 6.52 0.89
N CYS A 67 3.85 5.37 0.76
CA CYS A 67 4.92 4.99 1.68
C CYS A 67 6.19 5.71 1.25
N THR A 68 6.57 6.74 1.99
CA THR A 68 7.65 7.61 1.59
C THR A 68 8.34 8.20 2.82
N PHE A 69 9.23 9.14 2.61
CA PHE A 69 9.93 9.85 3.67
C PHE A 69 9.66 11.34 3.56
N HIS A 70 9.86 12.06 4.66
CA HIS A 70 9.58 13.50 4.71
C HIS A 70 10.25 14.28 3.57
N GLU A 71 11.47 13.90 3.21
CA GLU A 71 12.22 14.63 2.21
C GLU A 71 11.56 14.66 0.85
N HIS A 72 10.64 13.71 0.59
CA HIS A 72 9.98 13.60 -0.72
C HIS A 72 8.59 14.23 -0.73
N GLN A 73 8.09 14.67 0.42
CA GLN A 73 6.70 15.13 0.49
C GLN A 73 6.43 16.35 -0.37
N ALA A 74 7.33 17.34 -0.32
CA ALA A 74 7.09 18.56 -1.07
C ALA A 74 7.01 18.29 -2.57
N SER A 75 7.92 17.46 -3.07
CA SER A 75 7.97 17.12 -4.50
C SER A 75 6.73 16.36 -4.92
N LEU A 76 6.32 15.37 -4.12
CA LEU A 76 5.14 14.59 -4.46
C LEU A 76 3.86 15.42 -4.40
N ARG A 77 3.76 16.32 -3.42
CA ARG A 77 2.58 17.17 -3.30
C ARG A 77 2.53 18.22 -4.40
N ALA A 78 3.67 18.65 -4.89
CA ALA A 78 3.70 19.57 -6.03
C ALA A 78 3.17 18.89 -7.28
N GLU A 79 3.49 17.61 -7.43
CA GLU A 79 3.05 16.84 -8.60
C GLU A 79 1.58 16.40 -8.48
N ILE A 80 1.14 16.06 -7.27
CA ILE A 80 -0.24 15.62 -7.01
C ILE A 80 -0.77 16.44 -5.85
N PRO A 81 -1.36 17.60 -6.13
CA PRO A 81 -1.76 18.52 -5.05
C PRO A 81 -2.80 17.97 -4.09
N ALA A 82 -3.54 16.92 -4.47
CA ALA A 82 -4.53 16.33 -3.58
C ALA A 82 -3.89 15.56 -2.42
N LEU A 83 -2.61 15.25 -2.51
CA LEU A 83 -1.92 14.54 -1.43
C LEU A 83 -1.78 15.44 -0.21
N VAL A 84 -2.04 14.86 0.97
CA VAL A 84 -1.86 15.57 2.23
C VAL A 84 -0.98 14.73 3.14
N GLN A 85 -0.32 15.37 4.08
CA GLN A 85 0.45 14.63 5.07
C GLN A 85 -0.51 13.83 5.94
N HIS A 86 -0.20 12.55 6.13
CA HIS A 86 -1.08 11.72 6.99
C HIS A 86 -0.96 12.20 8.43
N PRO A 87 -2.08 12.38 9.14
CA PRO A 87 -2.03 12.97 10.47
C PRO A 87 -1.38 12.09 11.53
N ILE A 88 -1.31 10.79 11.29
CA ILE A 88 -0.72 9.87 12.25
C ILE A 88 0.62 9.34 11.75
N LEU A 89 0.67 8.82 10.54
CA LEU A 89 1.92 8.35 9.93
C LEU A 89 2.55 9.51 9.17
N ARG A 90 3.13 10.43 9.89
CA ARG A 90 3.48 11.76 9.37
C ARG A 90 4.55 11.75 8.29
N LYS A 91 5.31 10.67 8.15
CA LYS A 91 6.25 10.55 7.05
C LYS A 91 5.56 10.27 5.73
N TRP A 92 4.34 9.72 5.79
CA TRP A 92 3.62 9.27 4.61
C TRP A 92 2.63 10.32 4.15
N LEU A 93 2.28 10.25 2.87
CA LEU A 93 1.24 11.08 2.30
C LEU A 93 -0.02 10.27 2.12
N TYR A 94 -1.15 10.96 2.07
CA TYR A 94 -2.46 10.35 2.05
C TYR A 94 -3.27 10.95 0.92
N LEU A 95 -3.87 10.09 0.10
CA LEU A 95 -4.81 10.48 -0.93
C LEU A 95 -6.18 9.98 -0.51
N PRO A 96 -7.04 10.85 0.04
CA PRO A 96 -8.37 10.41 0.49
C PRO A 96 -9.22 9.95 -0.69
N GLU A 97 -9.99 8.89 -0.48
CA GLU A 97 -10.87 8.38 -1.53
C GLU A 97 -11.92 9.40 -1.92
N THR A 98 -12.24 10.33 -1.03
CA THR A 98 -13.20 11.40 -1.31
C THR A 98 -12.61 12.53 -2.15
N SER A 99 -11.33 12.48 -2.45
CA SER A 99 -10.71 13.50 -3.29
C SER A 99 -11.38 13.53 -4.66
N GLU A 100 -11.55 14.73 -5.18
CA GLU A 100 -12.33 14.94 -6.42
C GLU A 100 -11.81 14.10 -7.59
N PHE A 101 -10.51 14.00 -7.73
CA PHE A 101 -9.91 13.24 -8.83
C PHE A 101 -9.16 12.01 -8.30
N PHE A 102 -9.79 11.33 -7.35
CA PHE A 102 -9.14 10.22 -6.67
C PHE A 102 -8.62 9.16 -7.66
N GLU A 103 -9.46 8.72 -8.59
CA GLU A 103 -9.04 7.65 -9.51
C GLU A 103 -7.85 8.09 -10.35
N ARG A 104 -7.91 9.30 -10.88
CA ARG A 104 -6.82 9.81 -11.71
C ARG A 104 -5.52 9.85 -10.91
N ASP A 105 -5.59 10.40 -9.71
CA ASP A 105 -4.39 10.59 -8.90
C ASP A 105 -3.86 9.28 -8.35
N ALA A 106 -4.76 8.37 -7.98
CA ALA A 106 -4.34 7.04 -7.52
C ALA A 106 -3.64 6.27 -8.64
N LYS A 107 -4.19 6.33 -9.86
CA LYS A 107 -3.54 5.69 -11.00
C LYS A 107 -2.19 6.32 -11.30
N HIS A 108 -2.07 7.61 -11.11
CA HIS A 108 -0.79 8.29 -11.28
C HIS A 108 0.25 7.76 -10.30
N LEU A 109 -0.16 7.57 -9.04
CA LEU A 109 0.73 7.01 -8.03
C LEU A 109 1.20 5.60 -8.43
N VAL A 110 0.29 4.78 -8.95
CA VAL A 110 0.66 3.44 -9.38
C VAL A 110 1.66 3.49 -10.53
N GLN A 111 1.51 4.45 -11.44
CA GLN A 111 2.47 4.60 -12.54
C GLN A 111 3.84 5.03 -12.01
N LEU A 112 3.88 5.87 -10.98
CA LEU A 112 5.14 6.22 -10.36
C LEU A 112 5.82 5.00 -9.74
N VAL A 113 5.03 4.14 -9.09
CA VAL A 113 5.57 2.88 -8.56
C VAL A 113 6.12 2.02 -9.67
N LYS A 114 5.37 1.87 -10.76
CA LYS A 114 5.80 1.04 -11.87
C LYS A 114 7.08 1.59 -12.51
N ALA A 115 7.23 2.90 -12.53
CA ALA A 115 8.40 3.55 -13.07
C ALA A 115 9.58 3.54 -12.10
N ARG A 116 9.38 2.95 -10.90
CA ARG A 116 10.42 2.87 -9.86
C ARG A 116 10.87 4.25 -9.40
N ASP A 117 9.91 5.16 -9.24
CA ASP A 117 10.20 6.50 -8.77
C ASP A 117 10.81 6.41 -7.36
N PRO A 118 12.00 6.98 -7.15
CA PRO A 118 12.68 6.83 -5.86
C PRO A 118 11.98 7.54 -4.70
N ARG A 119 10.99 8.37 -4.99
CA ARG A 119 10.24 9.03 -3.93
C ARG A 119 9.23 8.10 -3.26
N LEU A 120 8.91 6.96 -3.88
CA LEU A 120 7.98 5.98 -3.31
C LEU A 120 8.73 4.72 -2.95
N GLY A 121 8.42 4.17 -1.78
CA GLY A 121 9.02 2.94 -1.35
C GLY A 121 9.79 3.11 -0.05
N ILE A 122 9.45 2.26 0.92
CA ILE A 122 10.20 2.19 2.17
C ILE A 122 10.54 0.73 2.41
N PRO A 123 11.68 0.46 3.05
CA PRO A 123 12.01 -0.92 3.36
C PRO A 123 11.08 -1.48 4.42
N PRO A 124 10.85 -2.79 4.44
CA PRO A 124 10.06 -3.39 5.50
C PRO A 124 10.78 -3.26 6.83
N SER A 125 10.00 -3.30 7.91
CA SER A 125 10.60 -3.24 9.25
C SER A 125 11.55 -4.41 9.43
N PRO A 126 12.70 -4.20 10.09
CA PRO A 126 13.66 -5.28 10.30
C PRO A 126 13.12 -6.43 11.11
N LYS A 127 12.26 -6.29 11.88
CA LYS A 127 11.72 -7.35 12.67
C LYS A 127 12.73 -8.14 13.42
N LYS A 128 12.83 -8.23 12.82
CA LYS A 128 13.19 -8.77 13.23
C LYS A 128 13.77 -8.68 14.13
N LYS A 129 14.13 -8.48 14.43
CA LYS A 129 14.46 -8.29 15.28
C LYS A 129 13.84 -8.48 16.31
N ARG A 130 13.47 -9.07 16.10
CA ARG A 130 12.79 -9.32 16.80
C ARG A 130 12.97 -9.48 17.54
N ALA A 131 13.04 -9.70 17.62
CA ALA A 131 13.07 -9.78 18.21
C ALA A 131 13.53 -9.56 18.82
N ALA A 132 13.76 -9.58 19.08
CA ALA A 132 14.00 -9.23 19.65
C ALA A 132 13.95 -8.95 20.29
N LYS A 133 13.76 -9.27 20.53
CA LYS A 133 13.49 -8.99 21.12
C LYS A 133 13.35 -8.91 21.83
N LYS A 134 13.32 -9.42 22.13
CA LYS A 134 13.08 -9.35 22.66
C LYS A 134 13.47 -9.06 23.34
N VAL A 135 13.54 -9.32 23.73
CA VAL A 135 13.73 -8.91 24.27
C VAL A 135 13.83 -8.48 24.81
N ARG A 136 13.88 -8.76 25.32
CA ARG A 136 13.77 -8.41 25.74
C ARG A 136 13.67 -7.95 26.29
N PHE A 137 13.54 -8.41 26.74
CA PHE A 137 13.36 -8.07 27.00
C PHE A 137 13.64 -7.83 27.55
N GLY A 138 14.05 -8.05 28.17
CA GLY A 138 14.07 -7.85 28.43
C GLY A 138 14.66 -7.62 28.50
N ASP A 139 14.70 -8.05 28.58
CA ASP A 139 15.06 -7.75 28.50
C ASP A 139 15.46 -7.12 28.58
N LYS A 140 15.60 -7.18 29.20
CA LYS A 140 15.71 -6.65 29.29
C LYS A 140 15.96 -6.26 29.50
N LEU A 141 16.05 -6.77 30.04
CA LEU A 141 16.06 -6.53 30.14
C LEU A 141 16.26 -6.38 30.11
#